data_211aa5664d1c3e79fb06c5c6f93eb753
#
_entry.id   211aa5664d1c3e79fb06c5c6f93eb753
#
_cell.length_a   1.000
_cell.length_b   1.000
_cell.length_c   1.000
_cell.angle_alpha   90.00
_cell.angle_beta   90.00
_cell.angle_gamma   90.00
#
_symmetry.space_group_name_H-M   'P 1'
#
loop_
_entity.id
_entity.type
_entity.pdbx_description
1 polymer ?
#
loop_
_entity_poly.entity_id
_entity_poly.type
_entity_poly.pdbx_seq_one_letter_code
_entity_poly.pdbx_strand_id
1 'polypeptide(L)'
;DEGLALAALDVAGAPAQAAKLIRPGQSVLIIGAGGKSGMLVAYEAMKRVGPTGWVVGNVRRAASIDDLKALDLCHAHVVADASKPVEFLNAVIAANKGREYDVVFNCVNIQSTEMSSILPCRQEGIVYFFSMATHFGKAALGAEGVGKDVTMIVGNGYTKGHAEITLAELREN
;
A
#
# COMPACT_ATOMS: atom_id res chain seq x y z
N ASP A 1 -24.08 -9.16 2.65
CA ASP A 1 -23.85 -10.15 1.60
C ASP A 1 -22.68 -11.05 2.00
N GLU A 2 -22.95 -12.37 2.11
CA GLU A 2 -21.95 -13.38 2.54
C GLU A 2 -20.78 -13.47 1.55
N GLY A 3 -21.05 -13.38 0.24
CA GLY A 3 -20.02 -13.41 -0.79
C GLY A 3 -19.06 -12.23 -0.71
N LEU A 4 -19.57 -11.04 -0.39
CA LEU A 4 -18.74 -9.84 -0.20
C LEU A 4 -17.86 -9.99 1.06
N ALA A 5 -18.42 -10.48 2.15
CA ALA A 5 -17.68 -10.71 3.39
C ALA A 5 -16.55 -11.73 3.18
N LEU A 6 -16.82 -12.85 2.51
CA LEU A 6 -15.80 -13.84 2.19
C LEU A 6 -14.69 -13.28 1.29
N ALA A 7 -15.05 -12.50 0.27
CA ALA A 7 -14.09 -11.87 -0.63
C ALA A 7 -13.17 -10.84 0.09
N ALA A 8 -13.68 -10.12 1.07
CA ALA A 8 -12.92 -9.19 1.87
C ALA A 8 -12.03 -9.92 2.91
N LEU A 9 -12.56 -10.98 3.54
CA LEU A 9 -11.80 -11.78 4.51
C LEU A 9 -10.60 -12.51 3.88
N ASP A 10 -10.66 -12.84 2.59
CA ASP A 10 -9.53 -13.41 1.84
C ASP A 10 -8.27 -12.52 1.85
N VAL A 11 -8.46 -11.21 1.97
CA VAL A 11 -7.37 -10.21 1.97
C VAL A 11 -7.28 -9.42 3.27
N ALA A 12 -7.97 -9.84 4.31
CA ALA A 12 -8.16 -9.11 5.57
C ALA A 12 -6.85 -8.79 6.33
N GLY A 13 -5.78 -9.52 6.08
CA GLY A 13 -4.47 -9.23 6.66
C GLY A 13 -3.90 -7.87 6.22
N ALA A 14 -4.22 -7.40 5.02
CA ALA A 14 -3.68 -6.15 4.50
C ALA A 14 -4.22 -4.91 5.24
N PRO A 15 -5.53 -4.67 5.37
CA PRO A 15 -6.05 -3.54 6.15
C PRO A 15 -5.71 -3.66 7.65
N ALA A 16 -5.67 -4.86 8.21
CA ALA A 16 -5.28 -5.04 9.61
C ALA A 16 -3.81 -4.63 9.86
N GLN A 17 -2.90 -4.86 8.91
CA GLN A 17 -1.55 -4.35 9.00
C GLN A 17 -1.52 -2.83 8.81
N ALA A 18 -2.34 -2.27 7.92
CA ALA A 18 -2.47 -0.83 7.77
C ALA A 18 -2.87 -0.17 9.11
N ALA A 19 -3.90 -0.71 9.77
CA ALA A 19 -4.33 -0.25 11.08
C ALA A 19 -3.22 -0.30 12.15
N LYS A 20 -2.37 -1.31 12.08
CA LYS A 20 -1.27 -1.53 13.03
C LYS A 20 -0.07 -0.63 12.76
N LEU A 21 0.27 -0.38 11.50
CA LEU A 21 1.52 0.25 11.10
C LEU A 21 1.42 1.76 10.90
N ILE A 22 0.26 2.24 10.42
CA ILE A 22 0.07 3.66 10.08
C ILE A 22 -0.18 4.49 11.35
N ARG A 23 0.43 5.66 11.40
CA ARG A 23 0.28 6.65 12.47
C ARG A 23 -0.25 7.97 11.92
N PRO A 24 -0.94 8.78 12.74
CA PRO A 24 -1.38 10.11 12.34
C PRO A 24 -0.24 10.97 11.80
N GLY A 25 -0.52 11.72 10.73
CA GLY A 25 0.43 12.63 10.10
C GLY A 25 1.39 11.97 9.09
N GLN A 26 1.41 10.66 8.98
CA GLN A 26 2.29 9.96 8.05
C GLN A 26 1.86 10.08 6.58
N SER A 27 2.84 9.94 5.69
CA SER A 27 2.63 9.75 4.26
C SER A 27 2.67 8.26 3.91
N VAL A 28 1.67 7.80 3.16
CA VAL A 28 1.48 6.39 2.81
C VAL A 28 1.38 6.23 1.30
N LEU A 29 2.15 5.31 0.74
CA LEU A 29 2.03 4.86 -0.64
C LEU A 29 1.40 3.48 -0.68
N ILE A 30 0.38 3.31 -1.54
CA ILE A 30 -0.27 2.02 -1.77
C ILE A 30 -0.07 1.64 -3.24
N ILE A 31 0.77 0.64 -3.48
CA ILE A 31 1.02 0.08 -4.81
C ILE A 31 -0.07 -0.96 -5.08
N GLY A 32 -0.87 -0.74 -6.13
CA GLY A 32 -2.03 -1.57 -6.46
C GLY A 32 -3.30 -1.19 -5.69
N ALA A 33 -3.50 0.10 -5.43
CA ALA A 33 -4.65 0.62 -4.68
C ALA A 33 -6.01 0.27 -5.28
N GLY A 34 -6.10 0.00 -6.59
CA GLY A 34 -7.35 -0.39 -7.26
C GLY A 34 -7.72 -1.88 -7.16
N GLY A 35 -6.92 -2.71 -6.49
CA GLY A 35 -7.24 -4.11 -6.20
C GLY A 35 -7.96 -4.29 -4.86
N LYS A 36 -8.56 -5.47 -4.60
CA LYS A 36 -9.28 -5.76 -3.35
C LYS A 36 -8.49 -5.35 -2.10
N SER A 37 -7.29 -5.89 -1.94
CA SER A 37 -6.43 -5.58 -0.79
C SER A 37 -6.01 -4.11 -0.75
N GLY A 38 -5.70 -3.52 -1.91
CA GLY A 38 -5.27 -2.13 -2.01
C GLY A 38 -6.37 -1.14 -1.63
N MET A 39 -7.63 -1.38 -2.01
CA MET A 39 -8.77 -0.54 -1.63
C MET A 39 -9.04 -0.58 -0.13
N LEU A 40 -9.02 -1.76 0.49
CA LEU A 40 -9.17 -1.90 1.95
C LEU A 40 -8.01 -1.24 2.71
N VAL A 41 -6.77 -1.38 2.21
CA VAL A 41 -5.61 -0.66 2.78
C VAL A 41 -5.78 0.85 2.64
N ALA A 42 -6.28 1.34 1.48
CA ALA A 42 -6.49 2.76 1.25
C ALA A 42 -7.54 3.34 2.20
N TYR A 43 -8.66 2.65 2.38
CA TYR A 43 -9.70 3.03 3.33
C TYR A 43 -9.14 3.14 4.76
N GLU A 44 -8.46 2.10 5.24
CA GLU A 44 -7.87 2.11 6.57
C GLU A 44 -6.76 3.15 6.71
N ALA A 45 -5.94 3.36 5.64
CA ALA A 45 -4.90 4.38 5.64
C ALA A 45 -5.48 5.80 5.78
N MET A 46 -6.52 6.14 5.02
CA MET A 46 -7.21 7.44 5.13
C MET A 46 -7.71 7.69 6.54
N LYS A 47 -8.29 6.67 7.17
CA LYS A 47 -8.77 6.73 8.55
C LYS A 47 -7.63 6.96 9.56
N ARG A 48 -6.47 6.32 9.37
CA ARG A 48 -5.34 6.35 10.32
C ARG A 48 -4.45 7.56 10.20
N VAL A 49 -4.18 8.05 8.98
CA VAL A 49 -3.28 9.20 8.80
C VAL A 49 -3.85 10.50 9.34
N GLY A 50 -5.18 10.60 9.44
CA GLY A 50 -5.85 11.80 9.93
C GLY A 50 -5.63 13.03 9.04
N PRO A 51 -6.03 14.23 9.51
CA PRO A 51 -6.10 15.43 8.66
C PRO A 51 -4.74 15.98 8.21
N THR A 52 -3.65 15.58 8.84
CA THR A 52 -2.28 16.03 8.51
C THR A 52 -1.49 15.01 7.72
N GLY A 53 -2.03 13.82 7.51
CA GLY A 53 -1.37 12.78 6.74
C GLY A 53 -1.65 12.86 5.24
N TRP A 54 -1.01 11.99 4.47
CA TRP A 54 -1.12 11.99 3.02
C TRP A 54 -1.10 10.57 2.47
N VAL A 55 -2.15 10.17 1.75
CA VAL A 55 -2.28 8.84 1.13
C VAL A 55 -2.22 8.98 -0.38
N VAL A 56 -1.33 8.21 -0.99
CA VAL A 56 -1.19 8.13 -2.46
C VAL A 56 -1.51 6.72 -2.92
N GLY A 57 -2.47 6.58 -3.81
CA GLY A 57 -2.85 5.33 -4.43
C GLY A 57 -2.24 5.19 -5.83
N ASN A 58 -1.47 4.13 -6.05
CA ASN A 58 -0.97 3.78 -7.36
C ASN A 58 -1.86 2.73 -8.02
N VAL A 59 -2.15 2.92 -9.29
CA VAL A 59 -2.78 1.95 -10.18
C VAL A 59 -1.98 1.83 -11.47
N ARG A 60 -2.07 0.67 -12.12
CA ARG A 60 -1.40 0.45 -13.41
C ARG A 60 -2.19 1.05 -14.58
N ARG A 61 -3.52 1.10 -14.49
CA ARG A 61 -4.42 1.56 -15.57
C ARG A 61 -5.26 2.72 -15.07
N ALA A 62 -5.45 3.73 -15.93
CA ALA A 62 -6.24 4.91 -15.60
C ALA A 62 -7.70 4.57 -15.23
N ALA A 63 -8.31 3.59 -15.87
CA ALA A 63 -9.67 3.14 -15.56
C ALA A 63 -9.87 2.69 -14.10
N SER A 64 -8.81 2.24 -13.42
CA SER A 64 -8.87 1.82 -12.00
C SER A 64 -8.79 3.00 -11.03
N ILE A 65 -8.65 4.24 -11.50
CA ILE A 65 -8.67 5.44 -10.66
C ILE A 65 -10.10 5.85 -10.30
N ASP A 66 -11.05 5.61 -11.19
CA ASP A 66 -12.40 6.14 -11.04
C ASP A 66 -13.08 5.58 -9.78
N ASP A 67 -12.88 4.30 -9.49
CA ASP A 67 -13.37 3.67 -8.26
C ASP A 67 -12.74 4.29 -7.00
N LEU A 68 -11.42 4.53 -7.01
CA LEU A 68 -10.72 5.16 -5.89
C LEU A 68 -11.18 6.59 -5.64
N LYS A 69 -11.45 7.34 -6.71
CA LYS A 69 -11.97 8.72 -6.64
C LYS A 69 -13.41 8.75 -6.16
N ALA A 70 -14.25 7.83 -6.67
CA ALA A 70 -15.65 7.75 -6.29
C ALA A 70 -15.84 7.48 -4.79
N LEU A 71 -14.90 6.76 -4.18
CA LEU A 71 -14.90 6.39 -2.76
C LEU A 71 -14.01 7.29 -1.90
N ASP A 72 -13.37 8.31 -2.48
CA ASP A 72 -12.43 9.24 -1.79
C ASP A 72 -11.33 8.51 -0.99
N LEU A 73 -10.78 7.43 -1.55
CA LEU A 73 -9.86 6.53 -0.85
C LEU A 73 -8.40 7.00 -0.80
N CYS A 74 -8.04 8.06 -1.51
CA CYS A 74 -6.68 8.58 -1.53
C CYS A 74 -6.66 10.09 -1.76
N HIS A 75 -5.70 10.79 -1.18
CA HIS A 75 -5.47 12.22 -1.43
C HIS A 75 -4.90 12.50 -2.83
N ALA A 76 -4.12 11.55 -3.38
CA ALA A 76 -3.58 11.64 -4.73
C ALA A 76 -3.54 10.26 -5.39
N HIS A 77 -3.57 10.25 -6.72
CA HIS A 77 -3.60 9.05 -7.53
C HIS A 77 -2.49 9.08 -8.58
N VAL A 78 -1.80 7.95 -8.76
CA VAL A 78 -0.71 7.80 -9.73
C VAL A 78 -0.98 6.62 -10.65
N VAL A 79 -0.92 6.88 -11.96
CA VAL A 79 -0.90 5.82 -12.98
C VAL A 79 0.55 5.54 -13.33
N ALA A 80 1.10 4.43 -12.87
CA ALA A 80 2.47 4.03 -13.17
C ALA A 80 2.63 2.51 -13.08
N ASP A 81 3.55 1.96 -13.87
CA ASP A 81 3.90 0.55 -13.84
C ASP A 81 4.98 0.28 -12.78
N ALA A 82 4.60 -0.40 -11.71
CA ALA A 82 5.52 -0.73 -10.62
C ALA A 82 6.63 -1.73 -10.99
N SER A 83 6.62 -2.31 -12.19
CA SER A 83 7.73 -3.10 -12.70
C SER A 83 8.88 -2.24 -13.26
N LYS A 84 8.69 -0.91 -13.34
CA LYS A 84 9.65 0.08 -13.85
C LYS A 84 10.10 1.03 -12.73
N PRO A 85 11.05 0.64 -11.89
CA PRO A 85 11.30 1.29 -10.60
C PRO A 85 11.69 2.77 -10.70
N VAL A 86 12.44 3.19 -11.72
CA VAL A 86 12.90 4.60 -11.85
C VAL A 86 11.74 5.50 -12.29
N GLU A 87 11.00 5.11 -13.32
CA GLU A 87 9.83 5.85 -13.78
C GLU A 87 8.77 5.93 -12.67
N PHE A 88 8.56 4.82 -11.98
CA PHE A 88 7.64 4.71 -10.86
C PHE A 88 8.02 5.64 -9.71
N LEU A 89 9.30 5.64 -9.29
CA LEU A 89 9.82 6.50 -8.23
C LEU A 89 9.51 7.97 -8.53
N ASN A 90 9.86 8.44 -9.73
CA ASN A 90 9.64 9.84 -10.12
C ASN A 90 8.15 10.23 -10.01
N ALA A 91 7.25 9.36 -10.48
CA ALA A 91 5.82 9.62 -10.45
C ALA A 91 5.26 9.68 -9.02
N VAL A 92 5.64 8.73 -8.15
CA VAL A 92 5.09 8.66 -6.79
C VAL A 92 5.70 9.71 -5.86
N ILE A 93 6.96 10.09 -6.06
CA ILE A 93 7.58 11.18 -5.30
C ILE A 93 6.94 12.53 -5.66
N ALA A 94 6.65 12.77 -6.94
CA ALA A 94 5.92 13.97 -7.36
C ALA A 94 4.54 14.06 -6.68
N ALA A 95 3.81 12.94 -6.60
CA ALA A 95 2.51 12.86 -5.94
C ALA A 95 2.55 13.09 -4.42
N ASN A 96 3.72 12.86 -3.79
CA ASN A 96 3.99 13.17 -2.38
C ASN A 96 4.71 14.51 -2.18
N LYS A 97 4.50 15.46 -3.08
CA LYS A 97 5.06 16.81 -2.96
C LYS A 97 6.60 16.81 -2.86
N GLY A 98 7.25 15.91 -3.60
CA GLY A 98 8.72 15.77 -3.62
C GLY A 98 9.33 15.03 -2.43
N ARG A 99 8.54 14.39 -1.58
CA ARG A 99 9.02 13.70 -0.36
C ARG A 99 8.90 12.19 -0.50
N GLU A 100 9.77 11.46 0.19
CA GLU A 100 9.68 10.02 0.40
C GLU A 100 8.53 9.68 1.37
N TYR A 101 8.10 8.43 1.38
CA TYR A 101 6.98 7.94 2.17
C TYR A 101 7.41 7.34 3.51
N ASP A 102 6.62 7.53 4.55
CA ASP A 102 6.81 6.88 5.85
C ASP A 102 6.51 5.38 5.78
N VAL A 103 5.45 5.03 5.05
CA VAL A 103 4.98 3.65 4.90
C VAL A 103 4.63 3.36 3.45
N VAL A 104 5.10 2.23 2.93
CA VAL A 104 4.78 1.75 1.58
C VAL A 104 4.12 0.36 1.68
N PHE A 105 2.92 0.22 1.13
CA PHE A 105 2.22 -1.05 0.98
C PHE A 105 2.33 -1.55 -0.46
N ASN A 106 2.82 -2.77 -0.64
CA ASN A 106 2.82 -3.45 -1.93
C ASN A 106 1.71 -4.51 -1.95
N CYS A 107 0.62 -4.21 -2.65
CA CYS A 107 -0.57 -5.04 -2.79
C CYS A 107 -0.74 -5.64 -4.20
N VAL A 108 0.29 -5.53 -5.07
CA VAL A 108 0.21 -6.09 -6.43
C VAL A 108 0.80 -7.48 -6.50
N ASN A 109 0.12 -8.39 -7.19
CA ASN A 109 0.61 -9.74 -7.45
C ASN A 109 1.41 -9.81 -8.76
N ILE A 110 2.47 -9.00 -8.85
CA ILE A 110 3.35 -8.88 -10.01
C ILE A 110 4.80 -9.01 -9.52
N GLN A 111 5.62 -9.73 -10.25
CA GLN A 111 7.05 -9.87 -9.98
C GLN A 111 7.81 -8.57 -10.26
N SER A 112 8.98 -8.43 -9.64
CA SER A 112 9.92 -7.31 -9.86
C SER A 112 9.38 -5.94 -9.44
N THR A 113 8.59 -5.89 -8.36
CA THR A 113 8.08 -4.65 -7.77
C THR A 113 8.76 -4.28 -6.45
N GLU A 114 9.77 -5.05 -6.04
CA GLU A 114 10.49 -4.84 -4.79
C GLU A 114 11.16 -3.46 -4.73
N MET A 115 11.89 -3.09 -5.79
CA MET A 115 12.58 -1.79 -5.85
C MET A 115 11.61 -0.61 -5.90
N SER A 116 10.48 -0.77 -6.59
CA SER A 116 9.40 0.24 -6.60
C SER A 116 8.75 0.44 -5.23
N SER A 117 8.86 -0.54 -4.34
CA SER A 117 8.41 -0.43 -2.96
C SER A 117 9.47 0.20 -2.05
N ILE A 118 10.75 -0.11 -2.26
CA ILE A 118 11.87 0.30 -1.41
C ILE A 118 12.31 1.73 -1.71
N LEU A 119 12.52 2.07 -2.99
CA LEU A 119 13.06 3.36 -3.39
C LEU A 119 12.26 4.57 -2.89
N PRO A 120 10.91 4.59 -2.96
CA PRO A 120 10.14 5.72 -2.46
C PRO A 120 9.96 5.76 -0.94
N CYS A 121 10.36 4.71 -0.22
CA CYS A 121 10.32 4.67 1.24
C CYS A 121 11.47 5.49 1.82
N ARG A 122 11.21 6.32 2.84
CA ARG A 122 12.27 7.06 3.52
C ARG A 122 13.18 6.14 4.34
N GLN A 123 14.34 6.64 4.74
CA GLN A 123 15.18 5.98 5.74
C GLN A 123 14.37 5.75 7.03
N GLU A 124 14.56 4.62 7.67
CA GLU A 124 13.83 4.16 8.85
C GLU A 124 12.30 4.05 8.62
N GLY A 125 11.86 4.04 7.35
CA GLY A 125 10.47 3.82 6.97
C GLY A 125 10.09 2.34 6.96
N ILE A 126 8.83 2.07 6.64
CA ILE A 126 8.27 0.72 6.62
C ILE A 126 7.83 0.35 5.22
N VAL A 127 8.27 -0.82 4.74
CA VAL A 127 7.77 -1.44 3.50
C VAL A 127 7.05 -2.73 3.86
N TYR A 128 5.76 -2.79 3.55
CA TYR A 128 4.93 -3.96 3.76
C TYR A 128 4.65 -4.67 2.45
N PHE A 129 5.12 -5.89 2.31
CA PHE A 129 4.86 -6.76 1.17
C PHE A 129 3.71 -7.71 1.48
N PHE A 130 2.56 -7.45 0.90
CA PHE A 130 1.39 -8.32 0.99
C PHE A 130 1.35 -9.36 -0.14
N SER A 131 2.06 -9.09 -1.21
CA SER A 131 2.06 -9.92 -2.42
C SER A 131 2.85 -11.22 -2.26
N MET A 132 2.27 -12.33 -2.71
CA MET A 132 2.95 -13.62 -2.84
C MET A 132 3.97 -13.65 -4.00
N ALA A 133 3.96 -12.67 -4.90
CA ALA A 133 4.92 -12.54 -5.98
C ALA A 133 6.25 -11.90 -5.55
N THR A 134 6.36 -11.42 -4.31
CA THR A 134 7.56 -10.79 -3.77
C THR A 134 8.71 -11.79 -3.62
N HIS A 135 9.87 -11.42 -4.14
CA HIS A 135 11.10 -12.18 -3.99
C HIS A 135 11.96 -11.56 -2.88
N PHE A 136 11.94 -12.14 -1.69
CA PHE A 136 12.58 -11.56 -0.49
C PHE A 136 14.08 -11.33 -0.63
N GLY A 137 14.79 -12.24 -1.30
CA GLY A 137 16.21 -12.05 -1.59
C GLY A 137 16.48 -10.81 -2.45
N LYS A 138 15.63 -10.54 -3.46
CA LYS A 138 15.74 -9.31 -4.26
C LYS A 138 15.41 -8.07 -3.44
N ALA A 139 14.44 -8.13 -2.53
CA ALA A 139 14.10 -7.02 -1.65
C ALA A 139 15.27 -6.68 -0.71
N ALA A 140 15.82 -7.69 -0.02
CA ALA A 140 16.93 -7.51 0.91
C ALA A 140 18.18 -6.98 0.22
N LEU A 141 18.63 -7.63 -0.86
CA LEU A 141 19.80 -7.21 -1.64
C LEU A 141 19.58 -5.86 -2.34
N GLY A 142 18.34 -5.59 -2.75
CA GLY A 142 17.97 -4.31 -3.35
C GLY A 142 18.10 -3.15 -2.37
N ALA A 143 17.59 -3.29 -1.15
CA ALA A 143 17.70 -2.28 -0.11
C ALA A 143 19.17 -2.02 0.26
N GLU A 144 19.97 -3.09 0.45
CA GLU A 144 21.41 -3.00 0.69
C GLU A 144 22.12 -2.27 -0.44
N GLY A 145 21.84 -2.66 -1.70
CA GLY A 145 22.50 -2.10 -2.88
C GLY A 145 22.23 -0.61 -3.12
N VAL A 146 21.11 -0.07 -2.61
CA VAL A 146 20.76 1.36 -2.71
C VAL A 146 20.91 2.11 -1.39
N GLY A 147 21.43 1.46 -0.35
CA GLY A 147 21.67 2.07 0.95
C GLY A 147 20.39 2.53 1.66
N LYS A 148 19.29 1.76 1.53
CA LYS A 148 18.02 2.04 2.21
C LYS A 148 17.92 1.24 3.50
N ASP A 149 17.98 1.95 4.63
CA ASP A 149 17.65 1.40 5.94
C ASP A 149 16.13 1.46 6.15
N VAL A 150 15.45 0.34 5.86
CA VAL A 150 13.99 0.23 5.97
C VAL A 150 13.59 -1.04 6.73
N THR A 151 12.50 -0.95 7.49
CA THR A 151 11.86 -2.13 8.06
C THR A 151 10.99 -2.80 7.01
N MET A 152 11.31 -4.04 6.65
CA MET A 152 10.50 -4.83 5.73
C MET A 152 9.63 -5.82 6.51
N ILE A 153 8.33 -5.77 6.25
CA ILE A 153 7.36 -6.69 6.82
C ILE A 153 6.75 -7.49 5.68
N VAL A 154 6.73 -8.80 5.86
CA VAL A 154 6.06 -9.72 4.95
C VAL A 154 4.78 -10.20 5.61
N GLY A 155 3.70 -10.09 4.91
CA GLY A 155 2.40 -10.50 5.41
C GLY A 155 1.59 -11.24 4.36
N ASN A 156 0.76 -12.12 4.86
CA ASN A 156 -0.28 -12.79 4.09
C ASN A 156 -1.66 -12.42 4.68
N GLY A 157 -2.70 -13.12 4.34
CA GLY A 157 -4.06 -12.87 4.80
C GLY A 157 -4.29 -12.98 6.32
N TYR A 158 -3.27 -13.31 7.13
CA TYR A 158 -3.44 -13.57 8.56
C TYR A 158 -2.67 -12.59 9.44
N THR A 159 -3.42 -11.74 10.15
CA THR A 159 -2.90 -10.77 11.14
C THR A 159 -3.89 -10.72 12.32
N LYS A 160 -3.40 -10.57 13.54
CA LYS A 160 -4.27 -10.49 14.73
C LYS A 160 -5.29 -9.36 14.57
N GLY A 161 -6.57 -9.67 14.74
CA GLY A 161 -7.68 -8.73 14.59
C GLY A 161 -8.11 -8.49 13.13
N HIS A 162 -7.62 -9.30 12.17
CA HIS A 162 -7.90 -9.10 10.75
C HIS A 162 -9.40 -9.17 10.40
N ALA A 163 -10.13 -10.14 10.97
CA ALA A 163 -11.55 -10.32 10.69
C ALA A 163 -12.38 -9.15 11.24
N GLU A 164 -12.11 -8.75 12.47
CA GLU A 164 -12.84 -7.68 13.15
C GLU A 164 -12.67 -6.34 12.43
N ILE A 165 -11.44 -5.99 12.02
CA ILE A 165 -11.13 -4.75 11.31
C ILE A 165 -11.83 -4.75 9.95
N THR A 166 -11.66 -5.81 9.17
CA THR A 166 -12.24 -5.89 7.82
C THR A 166 -13.77 -5.89 7.84
N LEU A 167 -14.38 -6.59 8.78
CA LEU A 167 -15.84 -6.58 8.91
C LEU A 167 -16.38 -5.23 9.41
N ALA A 168 -15.60 -4.49 10.20
CA ALA A 168 -15.95 -3.13 10.59
C ALA A 168 -15.94 -2.19 9.37
N GLU A 169 -14.90 -2.25 8.52
CA GLU A 169 -14.83 -1.48 7.27
C GLU A 169 -16.04 -1.73 6.35
N LEU A 170 -16.45 -3.00 6.21
CA LEU A 170 -17.65 -3.36 5.40
C LEU A 170 -18.97 -2.87 5.99
N ARG A 171 -19.02 -2.56 7.27
CA ARG A 171 -20.23 -2.01 7.92
C ARG A 171 -20.28 -0.50 7.90
N GLU A 172 -19.13 0.16 7.79
CA GLU A 172 -19.01 1.60 7.73
C GLU A 172 -19.32 2.14 6.30
N ASN A 173 -19.32 1.25 5.29
CA ASN A 173 -19.65 1.50 3.89
C ASN A 173 -20.79 0.62 3.41
#